data_ab7fe6ddec371791892483ba104d7463
#
_entry.id   ab7fe6ddec371791892483ba104d7463
#
_cell.length_a   1.000
_cell.length_b   1.000
_cell.length_c   1.000
_cell.angle_alpha   90.00
_cell.angle_beta   90.00
_cell.angle_gamma   90.00
#
_symmetry.space_group_name_H-M   'P 1'
#
loop_
_entity.id
_entity.type
_entity.pdbx_description
1 polymer ?
#
loop_
_entity_poly.entity_id
_entity_poly.type
_entity_poly.pdbx_seq_one_letter_code
_entity_poly.pdbx_strand_id
1 'polypeptide(L)'
;IVIGVSCLFWIIAAILFVCAKGVDRRISESKKDCVEKTTATVVDVEEVYKRNVDTYNYTWYPAYEFYVNGERVVQKSVIGTGKNSVQIGQQTILYYNPENPHMIYVPAENQTSVSTILKIIGIAFVICGCLVGIIGFVVSKNM
;
A
#
# COMPACT_ATOMS: atom_id res chain seq x y z
N ILE A 1 -8.15 -10.70 34.38
CA ILE A 1 -8.89 -10.55 33.11
C ILE A 1 -8.49 -9.26 32.40
N VAL A 2 -8.49 -8.09 33.07
CA VAL A 2 -8.14 -6.79 32.48
C VAL A 2 -6.71 -6.78 31.92
N ILE A 3 -5.74 -7.34 32.64
CA ILE A 3 -4.34 -7.43 32.20
C ILE A 3 -4.19 -8.29 30.95
N GLY A 4 -4.93 -9.41 30.88
CA GLY A 4 -4.91 -10.29 29.70
C GLY A 4 -5.45 -9.62 28.44
N VAL A 5 -6.54 -8.86 28.55
CA VAL A 5 -7.12 -8.10 27.45
C VAL A 5 -6.17 -7.00 26.95
N SER A 6 -5.55 -6.28 27.88
CA SER A 6 -4.55 -5.24 27.54
C SER A 6 -3.36 -5.83 26.77
N CYS A 7 -2.84 -6.99 27.19
CA CYS A 7 -1.73 -7.66 26.48
C CYS A 7 -2.10 -8.06 25.05
N LEU A 8 -3.34 -8.51 24.81
CA LEU A 8 -3.80 -8.85 23.45
C LEU A 8 -3.78 -7.63 22.51
N PHE A 9 -4.20 -6.45 23.00
CA PHE A 9 -4.15 -5.22 22.19
C PHE A 9 -2.71 -4.84 21.81
N TRP A 10 -1.76 -5.01 22.71
CA TRP A 10 -0.35 -4.75 22.43
C TRP A 10 0.24 -5.73 21.40
N ILE A 11 -0.11 -7.00 21.48
CA ILE A 11 0.33 -8.03 20.52
C ILE A 11 -0.21 -7.71 19.12
N ILE A 12 -1.51 -7.37 19.02
CA ILE A 12 -2.13 -7.01 17.74
C ILE A 12 -1.47 -5.75 17.15
N ALA A 13 -1.24 -4.73 17.97
CA ALA A 13 -0.56 -3.51 17.53
C ALA A 13 0.86 -3.80 17.02
N ALA A 14 1.61 -4.65 17.69
CA ALA A 14 2.95 -5.06 17.27
C ALA A 14 2.93 -5.79 15.92
N ILE A 15 2.00 -6.71 15.71
CA ILE A 15 1.84 -7.44 14.45
C ILE A 15 1.52 -6.48 13.30
N LEU A 16 0.57 -5.55 13.50
CA LEU A 16 0.20 -4.55 12.50
C LEU A 16 1.38 -3.65 12.13
N PHE A 17 2.20 -3.28 13.11
CA PHE A 17 3.37 -2.44 12.87
C PHE A 17 4.48 -3.16 12.09
N VAL A 18 4.69 -4.46 12.37
CA VAL A 18 5.63 -5.30 11.60
C VAL A 18 5.15 -5.47 10.16
N CYS A 19 3.86 -5.73 9.96
CA CYS A 19 3.27 -5.84 8.61
C CYS A 19 3.42 -4.52 7.83
N ALA A 20 3.17 -3.37 8.47
CA ALA A 20 3.33 -2.06 7.84
C ALA A 20 4.77 -1.81 7.39
N LYS A 21 5.77 -2.14 8.21
CA LYS A 21 7.19 -2.04 7.84
C LYS A 21 7.56 -2.93 6.66
N GLY A 22 6.99 -4.13 6.58
CA GLY A 22 7.22 -5.04 5.45
C GLY A 22 6.73 -4.48 4.12
N VAL A 23 5.57 -3.82 4.12
CA VAL A 23 5.01 -3.15 2.94
C VAL A 23 5.86 -1.94 2.55
N ASP A 24 6.22 -1.08 3.51
CA ASP A 24 7.07 0.10 3.26
C ASP A 24 8.43 -0.29 2.66
N ARG A 25 9.02 -1.39 3.11
CA ARG A 25 10.30 -1.87 2.59
C ARG A 25 10.21 -2.25 1.12
N ARG A 26 9.17 -2.98 0.70
CA ARG A 26 8.98 -3.36 -0.71
C ARG A 26 8.80 -2.15 -1.62
N ILE A 27 8.01 -1.16 -1.17
CA ILE A 27 7.81 0.10 -1.91
C ILE A 27 9.12 0.89 -1.99
N SER A 28 9.89 0.94 -0.91
CA SER A 28 11.18 1.63 -0.87
C SER A 28 12.23 1.00 -1.78
N GLU A 29 12.27 -0.32 -1.87
CA GLU A 29 13.18 -1.04 -2.78
C GLU A 29 12.86 -0.71 -4.25
N SER A 30 11.60 -0.78 -4.65
CA SER A 30 11.18 -0.38 -6.01
C SER A 30 11.49 1.08 -6.33
N LYS A 31 11.31 1.98 -5.37
CA LYS A 31 11.60 3.41 -5.52
C LYS A 31 13.10 3.70 -5.61
N LYS A 32 13.93 2.92 -4.94
CA LYS A 32 15.38 3.15 -4.87
C LYS A 32 16.07 2.98 -6.22
N ASP A 33 15.61 2.01 -7.01
CA ASP A 33 16.20 1.69 -8.30
C ASP A 33 15.59 2.50 -9.45
N CYS A 34 14.39 3.05 -9.27
CA CYS A 34 13.70 3.88 -10.25
C CYS A 34 14.02 5.36 -10.00
N VAL A 35 15.07 5.85 -10.60
CA VAL A 35 15.63 7.20 -10.36
C VAL A 35 15.31 8.21 -11.47
N GLU A 36 15.02 7.75 -12.69
CA GLU A 36 14.71 8.61 -13.82
C GLU A 36 13.22 8.90 -13.93
N LYS A 37 12.89 10.19 -14.03
CA LYS A 37 11.52 10.68 -14.09
C LYS A 37 11.08 10.91 -15.54
N THR A 38 9.90 10.44 -15.89
CA THR A 38 9.26 10.73 -17.17
C THR A 38 7.75 10.90 -17.03
N THR A 39 7.11 11.39 -18.09
CA THR A 39 5.66 11.40 -18.20
C THR A 39 5.24 10.19 -19.03
N ALA A 40 4.34 9.40 -18.48
CA ALA A 40 3.76 8.23 -19.14
C ALA A 40 2.29 8.44 -19.43
N THR A 41 1.81 7.77 -20.48
CA THR A 41 0.40 7.75 -20.85
C THR A 41 -0.16 6.36 -20.65
N VAL A 42 -1.34 6.27 -20.05
CA VAL A 42 -2.06 5.00 -19.91
C VAL A 42 -2.60 4.60 -21.29
N VAL A 43 -2.13 3.49 -21.83
CA VAL A 43 -2.52 3.01 -23.16
C VAL A 43 -3.46 1.81 -23.11
N ASP A 44 -3.48 1.10 -22.00
CA ASP A 44 -4.36 -0.05 -21.78
C ASP A 44 -4.66 -0.22 -20.29
N VAL A 45 -5.76 -0.89 -19.98
CA VAL A 45 -6.13 -1.27 -18.60
C VAL A 45 -6.65 -2.70 -18.62
N GLU A 46 -5.85 -3.62 -18.12
CA GLU A 46 -6.24 -5.02 -18.03
C GLU A 46 -7.10 -5.26 -16.79
N GLU A 47 -8.28 -5.80 -17.01
CA GLU A 47 -9.16 -6.23 -15.92
C GLU A 47 -8.86 -7.68 -15.56
N VAL A 48 -8.42 -7.91 -14.31
CA VAL A 48 -8.17 -9.25 -13.78
C VAL A 48 -9.26 -9.63 -12.79
N TYR A 49 -9.92 -10.71 -13.11
CA TYR A 49 -10.97 -11.28 -12.29
C TYR A 49 -10.40 -12.37 -11.38
N LYS A 50 -10.58 -12.21 -10.08
CA LYS A 50 -10.29 -13.25 -9.09
C LYS A 50 -11.56 -13.70 -8.41
N ARG A 51 -11.92 -14.96 -8.60
CA ARG A 51 -13.03 -15.60 -7.90
C ARG A 51 -12.51 -16.19 -6.59
N ASN A 52 -12.93 -15.63 -5.46
CA ASN A 52 -12.86 -16.30 -4.16
C ASN A 52 -14.24 -16.92 -3.86
N VAL A 53 -14.28 -17.84 -2.90
CA VAL A 53 -15.44 -18.73 -2.64
C VAL A 53 -16.76 -17.96 -2.53
N ASP A 54 -16.76 -16.74 -2.00
CA ASP A 54 -17.99 -15.93 -1.77
C ASP A 54 -17.90 -14.47 -2.24
N THR A 55 -16.81 -14.07 -2.91
CA THR A 55 -16.62 -12.67 -3.29
C THR A 55 -15.97 -12.54 -4.67
N TYR A 56 -16.54 -11.66 -5.49
CA TYR A 56 -16.01 -11.30 -6.79
C TYR A 56 -15.14 -10.05 -6.64
N ASN A 57 -13.83 -10.17 -6.84
CA ASN A 57 -12.92 -9.05 -6.83
C ASN A 57 -12.35 -8.80 -8.23
N TYR A 58 -12.62 -7.61 -8.74
CA TYR A 58 -12.04 -7.10 -9.97
C TYR A 58 -10.87 -6.18 -9.62
N THR A 59 -9.77 -6.38 -10.29
CA THR A 59 -8.58 -5.54 -10.14
C THR A 59 -8.14 -5.08 -11.52
N TRP A 60 -7.88 -3.79 -11.70
CA TRP A 60 -7.48 -3.18 -12.96
C TRP A 60 -5.99 -2.87 -12.90
N TYR A 61 -5.24 -3.35 -13.90
CA TYR A 61 -3.80 -3.13 -14.03
C TYR A 61 -3.54 -2.21 -15.23
N PRO A 62 -3.18 -0.94 -15.02
CA PRO A 62 -2.87 -0.04 -16.11
C PRO A 62 -1.56 -0.39 -16.77
N ALA A 63 -1.48 -0.22 -18.09
CA ALA A 63 -0.27 -0.25 -18.87
C ALA A 63 0.15 1.17 -19.24
N TYR A 64 1.39 1.51 -18.96
CA TYR A 64 1.98 2.82 -19.19
C TYR A 64 2.90 2.79 -20.40
N GLU A 65 2.74 3.76 -21.28
CA GLU A 65 3.64 4.04 -22.39
C GLU A 65 4.50 5.26 -22.07
N PHE A 66 5.79 5.11 -22.25
CA PHE A 66 6.77 6.19 -22.12
C PHE A 66 7.95 5.96 -23.04
N TYR A 67 8.82 6.96 -23.21
CA TYR A 67 9.95 6.90 -24.10
C TYR A 67 11.25 7.00 -23.31
N VAL A 68 12.19 6.13 -23.62
CA VAL A 68 13.55 6.11 -23.06
C VAL A 68 14.54 6.19 -24.21
N ASN A 69 15.34 7.25 -24.27
CA ASN A 69 16.29 7.49 -25.35
C ASN A 69 15.68 7.40 -26.77
N GLY A 70 14.42 7.80 -26.93
CA GLY A 70 13.68 7.74 -28.18
C GLY A 70 13.01 6.38 -28.47
N GLU A 71 13.25 5.38 -27.66
CA GLU A 71 12.58 4.08 -27.78
C GLU A 71 11.28 4.04 -26.97
N ARG A 72 10.25 3.49 -27.59
CA ARG A 72 8.93 3.31 -26.96
C ARG A 72 8.97 2.14 -26.00
N VAL A 73 8.63 2.39 -24.74
CA VAL A 73 8.49 1.36 -23.70
C VAL A 73 7.04 1.30 -23.25
N VAL A 74 6.48 0.10 -23.21
CA VAL A 74 5.15 -0.15 -22.63
C VAL A 74 5.31 -1.15 -21.51
N GLN A 75 4.92 -0.74 -20.32
CA GLN A 75 5.01 -1.58 -19.12
C GLN A 75 3.71 -1.58 -18.35
N LYS A 76 3.20 -2.77 -18.06
CA LYS A 76 2.04 -2.95 -17.17
C LYS A 76 2.45 -2.78 -15.72
N SER A 77 1.62 -2.08 -14.95
CA SER A 77 1.83 -1.97 -13.51
C SER A 77 1.67 -3.34 -12.82
N VAL A 78 2.47 -3.56 -11.79
CA VAL A 78 2.32 -4.70 -10.88
C VAL A 78 1.33 -4.41 -9.74
N ILE A 79 0.93 -3.16 -9.60
CA ILE A 79 -0.02 -2.70 -8.58
C ILE A 79 -1.40 -2.57 -9.21
N GLY A 80 -2.34 -3.33 -8.68
CA GLY A 80 -3.73 -3.25 -9.11
C GLY A 80 -4.43 -2.03 -8.50
N THR A 81 -5.29 -1.41 -9.30
CA THR A 81 -6.09 -0.24 -8.92
C THR A 81 -7.59 -0.59 -8.88
N GLY A 82 -8.38 0.29 -8.26
CA GLY A 82 -9.83 0.19 -8.29
C GLY A 82 -10.43 0.61 -9.64
N LYS A 83 -11.68 0.25 -9.87
CA LYS A 83 -12.45 0.65 -11.05
C LYS A 83 -12.47 2.17 -11.20
N ASN A 84 -12.24 2.65 -12.39
CA ASN A 84 -12.22 4.09 -12.73
C ASN A 84 -11.12 4.93 -12.05
N SER A 85 -10.17 4.30 -11.34
CA SER A 85 -9.03 5.02 -10.76
C SER A 85 -8.04 5.50 -11.81
N VAL A 86 -8.01 4.83 -12.95
CA VAL A 86 -7.13 5.13 -14.07
C VAL A 86 -7.91 5.01 -15.38
N GLN A 87 -7.71 5.96 -16.29
CA GLN A 87 -8.37 6.01 -17.58
C GLN A 87 -7.35 5.95 -18.73
N ILE A 88 -7.71 5.28 -19.82
CA ILE A 88 -6.88 5.26 -21.04
C ILE A 88 -6.74 6.71 -21.56
N GLY A 89 -5.52 7.07 -21.95
CA GLY A 89 -5.16 8.43 -22.35
C GLY A 89 -4.75 9.36 -21.20
N GLN A 90 -4.92 8.95 -19.95
CA GLN A 90 -4.48 9.71 -18.79
C GLN A 90 -2.95 9.78 -18.75
N GLN A 91 -2.42 10.97 -18.48
CA GLN A 91 -0.98 11.16 -18.26
C GLN A 91 -0.66 11.15 -16.78
N THR A 92 0.48 10.55 -16.44
CA THR A 92 0.98 10.50 -15.06
C THR A 92 2.48 10.58 -15.04
N ILE A 93 3.02 10.96 -13.89
CA ILE A 93 4.46 10.94 -13.63
C ILE A 93 4.86 9.51 -13.27
N LEU A 94 5.91 9.02 -13.91
CA LEU A 94 6.46 7.69 -13.71
C LEU A 94 7.98 7.81 -13.52
N TYR A 95 8.52 6.99 -12.65
CA TYR A 95 9.96 6.80 -12.47
C TYR A 95 10.34 5.42 -12.99
N TYR A 96 11.45 5.33 -13.68
CA TYR A 96 11.96 4.07 -14.21
C TYR A 96 13.45 3.87 -13.86
N ASN A 97 13.88 2.62 -13.91
CA ASN A 97 15.30 2.28 -13.78
C ASN A 97 15.98 2.46 -15.14
N PRO A 98 17.02 3.32 -15.24
CA PRO A 98 17.73 3.53 -16.52
C PRO A 98 18.43 2.28 -17.05
N GLU A 99 18.82 1.34 -16.20
CA GLU A 99 19.41 0.08 -16.62
C GLU A 99 18.37 -0.95 -17.05
N ASN A 100 17.15 -0.86 -16.51
CA ASN A 100 16.02 -1.71 -16.88
C ASN A 100 14.72 -0.91 -16.93
N PRO A 101 14.37 -0.31 -18.09
CA PRO A 101 13.19 0.53 -18.24
C PRO A 101 11.84 -0.16 -17.96
N HIS A 102 11.81 -1.48 -17.91
CA HIS A 102 10.63 -2.25 -17.50
C HIS A 102 10.40 -2.26 -15.99
N MET A 103 11.36 -1.82 -15.21
CA MET A 103 11.20 -1.56 -13.78
C MET A 103 10.68 -0.14 -13.57
N ILE A 104 9.42 -0.03 -13.17
CA ILE A 104 8.72 1.26 -13.03
C ILE A 104 8.19 1.47 -11.61
N TYR A 105 8.10 2.73 -11.22
CA TYR A 105 7.45 3.19 -10.01
C TYR A 105 6.52 4.36 -10.34
N VAL A 106 5.23 4.21 -10.04
CA VAL A 106 4.21 5.23 -10.28
C VAL A 106 3.71 5.77 -8.93
N PRO A 107 4.08 6.99 -8.53
CA PRO A 107 3.67 7.55 -7.24
C PRO A 107 2.16 7.64 -7.06
N ALA A 108 1.41 7.88 -8.13
CA ALA A 108 -0.05 7.99 -8.10
C ALA A 108 -0.75 6.70 -7.67
N GLU A 109 -0.16 5.52 -7.94
CA GLU A 109 -0.71 4.23 -7.53
C GLU A 109 -0.56 3.97 -6.02
N ASN A 110 0.39 4.63 -5.37
CA ASN A 110 0.71 4.45 -3.95
C ASN A 110 0.04 5.48 -3.03
N GLN A 111 -0.91 6.27 -3.53
CA GLN A 111 -1.52 7.37 -2.76
C GLN A 111 -2.31 6.92 -1.53
N THR A 112 -2.74 5.69 -1.49
CA THR A 112 -3.33 5.13 -0.27
C THR A 112 -2.48 3.95 0.17
N SER A 113 -1.31 4.24 0.70
CA SER A 113 -0.45 3.19 1.24
C SER A 113 -1.23 2.37 2.25
N VAL A 114 -1.45 1.10 1.93
CA VAL A 114 -1.93 0.09 2.90
C VAL A 114 -1.12 0.20 4.20
N SER A 115 0.15 0.51 4.08
CA SER A 115 1.06 0.85 5.17
C SER A 115 0.56 2.00 6.05
N THR A 116 0.08 3.10 5.47
CA THR A 116 -0.46 4.23 6.23
C THR A 116 -1.72 3.86 6.99
N ILE A 117 -2.62 3.13 6.35
CA ILE A 117 -3.85 2.63 7.00
C ILE A 117 -3.50 1.68 8.16
N LEU A 118 -2.58 0.75 7.95
CA LEU A 118 -2.11 -0.16 9.00
C LEU A 118 -1.48 0.57 10.18
N LYS A 119 -0.71 1.64 9.92
CA LYS A 119 -0.14 2.49 10.97
C LYS A 119 -1.20 3.21 11.78
N ILE A 120 -2.22 3.80 11.12
CA ILE A 120 -3.33 4.49 11.80
C ILE A 120 -4.11 3.51 12.67
N ILE A 121 -4.45 2.35 12.16
CA ILE A 121 -5.14 1.30 12.93
C ILE A 121 -4.27 0.86 14.12
N GLY A 122 -2.97 0.62 13.90
CA GLY A 122 -2.03 0.25 14.97
C GLY A 122 -1.97 1.28 16.09
N ILE A 123 -1.91 2.58 15.77
CA ILE A 123 -1.93 3.67 16.75
C ILE A 123 -3.26 3.69 17.52
N ALA A 124 -4.39 3.50 16.86
CA ALA A 124 -5.69 3.43 17.51
C ALA A 124 -5.75 2.28 18.54
N PHE A 125 -5.20 1.10 18.20
CA PHE A 125 -5.13 -0.04 19.12
C PHE A 125 -4.24 0.26 20.35
N VAL A 126 -3.11 0.94 20.18
CA VAL A 126 -2.26 1.36 21.28
C VAL A 126 -3.00 2.29 22.24
N ILE A 127 -3.70 3.29 21.71
CA ILE A 127 -4.47 4.25 22.52
C ILE A 127 -5.58 3.52 23.30
N CYS A 128 -6.34 2.66 22.65
CA CYS A 128 -7.38 1.85 23.31
C CYS A 128 -6.80 0.96 24.41
N GLY A 129 -5.66 0.30 24.16
CA GLY A 129 -4.98 -0.54 25.14
C GLY A 129 -4.53 0.24 26.36
N CYS A 130 -4.01 1.46 26.17
CA CYS A 130 -3.62 2.35 27.29
C CYS A 130 -4.84 2.78 28.12
N LEU A 131 -5.94 3.16 27.48
CA LEU A 131 -7.17 3.56 28.17
C LEU A 131 -7.74 2.43 29.04
N VAL A 132 -7.83 1.23 28.48
CA VAL A 132 -8.28 0.04 29.22
C VAL A 132 -7.37 -0.26 30.40
N GLY A 133 -6.04 -0.14 30.23
CA GLY A 133 -5.06 -0.32 31.29
C GLY A 133 -5.23 0.69 32.45
N ILE A 134 -5.43 1.97 32.11
CA ILE A 134 -5.63 3.05 33.10
C ILE A 134 -6.93 2.83 33.88
N ILE A 135 -8.02 2.54 33.19
CA ILE A 135 -9.33 2.29 33.82
C ILE A 135 -9.22 1.08 34.76
N GLY A 136 -8.60 -0.01 34.30
CA GLY A 136 -8.38 -1.20 35.12
C GLY A 136 -7.55 -0.94 36.38
N PHE A 137 -6.50 -0.11 36.26
CA PHE A 137 -5.67 0.29 37.37
C PHE A 137 -6.43 1.15 38.42
N VAL A 138 -7.21 2.13 37.91
CA VAL A 138 -8.01 3.02 38.78
C VAL A 138 -9.09 2.22 39.53
N VAL A 139 -9.79 1.31 38.83
CA VAL A 139 -10.80 0.45 39.46
C VAL A 139 -10.17 -0.46 40.51
N SER A 140 -9.02 -1.05 40.21
CA SER A 140 -8.31 -1.92 41.18
C SER A 140 -7.83 -1.17 42.45
N LYS A 141 -7.50 0.12 42.31
CA LYS A 141 -7.03 0.93 43.44
C LYS A 141 -8.19 1.40 44.36
N ASN A 142 -9.40 1.49 43.78
CA ASN A 142 -10.60 1.94 44.51
C ASN A 142 -11.44 0.77 45.11
N MET A 143 -11.05 -0.45 44.85
CA MET A 143 -11.56 -1.64 45.53
C MET A 143 -10.68 -2.05 46.70
#